data_02264781cd1ba535331f6c767fc3df90
#
_entry.id   02264781cd1ba535331f6c767fc3df90
#
_cell.length_a   1.000
_cell.length_b   1.000
_cell.length_c   1.000
_cell.angle_alpha   90.00
_cell.angle_beta   90.00
_cell.angle_gamma   90.00
#
_symmetry.space_group_name_H-M   'P 1'
#
loop_
_entity.id
_entity.type
_entity.pdbx_description
1 polymer ?
#
loop_
_entity_poly.entity_id
_entity_poly.type
_entity_poly.pdbx_seq_one_letter_code
_entity_poly.pdbx_strand_id
1 'polypeptide(L)'
;MDLLARREHGRVELTRKLRQRGAPPELIEPALDRLAEEGLLSEARYLESFISYRARSGYGPARIREELGQRGLARGDIDQALRECGIDWREQLEDVWRRKFGEQPNDARERAQQGRFLAYRGYSMEMISRLLRGQLYD
;
A
#
# COMPACT_ATOMS: atom_id res chain seq x y z
N MET A 1 -20.67 -13.28 -9.12
CA MET A 1 -20.20 -12.15 -8.31
C MET A 1 -18.70 -12.01 -8.40
N ASP A 2 -18.30 -11.58 -9.57
CA ASP A 2 -16.87 -11.52 -9.84
C ASP A 2 -16.11 -10.51 -9.03
N LEU A 3 -16.76 -9.42 -8.60
CA LEU A 3 -16.10 -8.38 -7.84
C LEU A 3 -15.57 -8.86 -6.50
N LEU A 4 -16.33 -9.74 -5.83
CA LEU A 4 -15.91 -10.28 -4.53
C LEU A 4 -15.09 -11.55 -4.66
N ALA A 5 -15.22 -12.28 -5.77
CA ALA A 5 -14.57 -13.57 -5.95
C ALA A 5 -13.09 -13.44 -6.26
N ARG A 6 -12.65 -12.32 -6.80
CA ARG A 6 -11.28 -12.15 -7.27
C ARG A 6 -10.35 -11.53 -6.26
N ARG A 7 -10.88 -10.66 -5.39
CA ARG A 7 -10.07 -9.99 -4.37
C ARG A 7 -11.00 -9.29 -3.41
N GLU A 8 -10.44 -8.90 -2.28
CA GLU A 8 -11.16 -8.07 -1.33
C GLU A 8 -11.33 -6.66 -1.90
N HIS A 9 -12.43 -6.03 -1.56
CA HIS A 9 -12.74 -4.67 -2.00
C HIS A 9 -13.06 -3.79 -0.81
N GLY A 10 -12.63 -2.53 -0.89
CA GLY A 10 -13.05 -1.53 0.07
C GLY A 10 -14.48 -1.09 -0.20
N ARG A 11 -15.16 -0.63 0.85
CA ARG A 11 -16.56 -0.22 0.74
C ARG A 11 -16.76 0.92 -0.28
N VAL A 12 -15.88 1.92 -0.25
CA VAL A 12 -15.96 3.06 -1.18
C VAL A 12 -15.74 2.62 -2.62
N GLU A 13 -14.78 1.76 -2.84
CA GLU A 13 -14.51 1.22 -4.17
C GLU A 13 -15.70 0.45 -4.70
N LEU A 14 -16.30 -0.39 -3.87
CA LEU A 14 -17.43 -1.20 -4.28
C LEU A 14 -18.67 -0.34 -4.55
N THR A 15 -18.89 0.72 -3.76
CA THR A 15 -19.96 1.68 -4.01
C THR A 15 -19.80 2.31 -5.39
N ARG A 16 -18.59 2.73 -5.71
CA ARG A 16 -18.31 3.36 -7.00
C ARG A 16 -18.61 2.40 -8.15
N LYS A 17 -18.17 1.16 -8.02
CA LYS A 17 -18.39 0.17 -9.06
C LYS A 17 -19.86 -0.16 -9.25
N LEU A 18 -20.60 -0.24 -8.16
CA LEU A 18 -22.02 -0.52 -8.24
C LEU A 18 -22.77 0.64 -8.93
N ARG A 19 -22.37 1.87 -8.64
CA ARG A 19 -22.96 3.03 -9.33
C ARG A 19 -22.67 2.99 -10.82
N GLN A 20 -21.48 2.64 -11.20
CA GLN A 20 -21.10 2.56 -12.61
C GLN A 20 -21.90 1.49 -13.35
N ARG A 21 -22.35 0.48 -12.64
CA ARG A 21 -23.17 -0.59 -13.22
C ARG A 21 -24.66 -0.31 -13.15
N GLY A 22 -25.04 0.89 -12.74
CA GLY A 22 -26.43 1.32 -12.76
C GLY A 22 -27.24 0.97 -11.53
N ALA A 23 -26.61 0.54 -10.44
CA ALA A 23 -27.35 0.25 -9.21
C ALA A 23 -28.00 1.50 -8.64
N PRO A 24 -29.27 1.45 -8.22
CA PRO A 24 -29.92 2.61 -7.60
C PRO A 24 -29.18 3.02 -6.33
N PRO A 25 -28.89 4.33 -6.15
CA PRO A 25 -28.12 4.78 -5.00
C PRO A 25 -28.69 4.36 -3.65
N GLU A 26 -30.03 4.35 -3.53
CA GLU A 26 -30.69 4.02 -2.27
C GLU A 26 -30.58 2.55 -1.90
N LEU A 27 -30.17 1.68 -2.82
CA LEU A 27 -29.99 0.25 -2.56
C LEU A 27 -28.56 -0.12 -2.26
N ILE A 28 -27.59 0.78 -2.54
CA ILE A 28 -26.17 0.46 -2.39
C ILE A 28 -25.78 0.25 -0.93
N GLU A 29 -26.08 1.21 -0.05
CA GLU A 29 -25.70 1.11 1.37
C GLU A 29 -26.30 -0.12 2.05
N PRO A 30 -27.61 -0.40 1.90
CA PRO A 30 -28.17 -1.61 2.50
C PRO A 30 -27.51 -2.89 1.96
N ALA A 31 -27.18 -2.91 0.67
CA ALA A 31 -26.56 -4.10 0.10
C ALA A 31 -25.16 -4.32 0.66
N LEU A 32 -24.38 -3.24 0.83
CA LEU A 32 -23.05 -3.33 1.41
C LEU A 32 -23.10 -3.75 2.88
N ASP A 33 -24.07 -3.23 3.62
CA ASP A 33 -24.28 -3.62 5.02
C ASP A 33 -24.55 -5.12 5.12
N ARG A 34 -25.39 -5.64 4.24
CA ARG A 34 -25.69 -7.06 4.22
C ARG A 34 -24.45 -7.89 3.91
N LEU A 35 -23.64 -7.47 2.93
CA LEU A 35 -22.42 -8.17 2.60
C LEU A 35 -21.45 -8.18 3.78
N ALA A 36 -21.38 -7.07 4.51
CA ALA A 36 -20.51 -6.99 5.68
C ALA A 36 -20.98 -7.96 6.77
N GLU A 37 -22.28 -8.02 7.01
CA GLU A 37 -22.85 -8.91 8.01
C GLU A 37 -22.60 -10.38 7.68
N GLU A 38 -22.57 -10.70 6.38
CA GLU A 38 -22.34 -12.06 5.93
C GLU A 38 -20.85 -12.39 5.81
N GLY A 39 -19.97 -11.46 6.17
CA GLY A 39 -18.53 -11.67 6.10
C GLY A 39 -17.96 -11.60 4.69
N LEU A 40 -18.76 -11.19 3.70
CA LEU A 40 -18.33 -11.09 2.32
C LEU A 40 -17.67 -9.76 1.97
N LEU A 41 -17.82 -8.77 2.84
CA LEU A 41 -17.18 -7.48 2.69
C LEU A 41 -16.45 -7.17 3.99
N SER A 42 -15.15 -7.07 3.93
CA SER A 42 -14.33 -6.78 5.10
C SER A 42 -13.23 -5.79 4.72
N GLU A 43 -13.27 -4.60 5.32
CA GLU A 43 -12.21 -3.63 5.08
C GLU A 43 -10.91 -4.06 5.73
N ALA A 44 -10.96 -4.79 6.84
CA ALA A 44 -9.76 -5.32 7.47
C ALA A 44 -9.02 -6.29 6.55
N ARG A 45 -9.77 -7.21 5.91
CA ARG A 45 -9.15 -8.13 4.97
C ARG A 45 -8.64 -7.41 3.73
N TYR A 46 -9.38 -6.40 3.27
CA TYR A 46 -8.96 -5.60 2.12
C TYR A 46 -7.63 -4.89 2.42
N LEU A 47 -7.53 -4.25 3.58
CA LEU A 47 -6.30 -3.57 3.99
C LEU A 47 -5.12 -4.54 4.01
N GLU A 48 -5.30 -5.68 4.65
CA GLU A 48 -4.25 -6.69 4.76
C GLU A 48 -3.79 -7.18 3.39
N SER A 49 -4.75 -7.51 2.53
CA SER A 49 -4.44 -8.02 1.19
C SER A 49 -3.76 -6.98 0.33
N PHE A 50 -4.24 -5.73 0.40
CA PHE A 50 -3.68 -4.65 -0.39
C PHE A 50 -2.24 -4.36 0.04
N ILE A 51 -2.01 -4.25 1.35
CA ILE A 51 -0.66 -3.99 1.87
C ILE A 51 0.30 -5.08 1.44
N SER A 52 -0.09 -6.34 1.60
CA SER A 52 0.75 -7.47 1.21
C SER A 52 1.06 -7.45 -0.28
N TYR A 53 0.05 -7.21 -1.10
CA TYR A 53 0.24 -7.20 -2.54
C TYR A 53 1.19 -6.10 -2.99
N ARG A 54 0.97 -4.88 -2.48
CA ARG A 54 1.80 -3.74 -2.89
C ARG A 54 3.22 -3.88 -2.34
N ALA A 55 3.35 -4.40 -1.13
CA ALA A 55 4.68 -4.64 -0.56
C ALA A 55 5.47 -5.63 -1.42
N ARG A 56 4.83 -6.73 -1.82
CA ARG A 56 5.48 -7.71 -2.70
C ARG A 56 5.87 -7.13 -4.04
N SER A 57 5.16 -6.09 -4.46
CA SER A 57 5.47 -5.39 -5.71
C SER A 57 6.57 -4.34 -5.54
N GLY A 58 7.14 -4.21 -4.34
CA GLY A 58 8.26 -3.32 -4.09
C GLY A 58 7.91 -1.93 -3.59
N TYR A 59 6.67 -1.69 -3.20
CA TYR A 59 6.24 -0.37 -2.73
C TYR A 59 6.33 -0.27 -1.22
N GLY A 60 6.70 0.93 -0.73
CA GLY A 60 6.86 1.19 0.68
C GLY A 60 5.60 1.71 1.36
N PRO A 61 5.65 1.84 2.70
CA PRO A 61 4.45 2.18 3.47
C PRO A 61 3.85 3.55 3.16
N ALA A 62 4.66 4.55 2.82
CA ALA A 62 4.12 5.88 2.53
C ALA A 62 3.26 5.86 1.27
N ARG A 63 3.70 5.13 0.25
CA ARG A 63 2.95 5.00 -1.00
C ARG A 63 1.67 4.19 -0.80
N ILE A 64 1.78 3.10 -0.07
CA ILE A 64 0.63 2.25 0.22
C ILE A 64 -0.42 3.03 1.01
N ARG A 65 0.02 3.81 1.99
CA ARG A 65 -0.86 4.65 2.79
C ARG A 65 -1.62 5.66 1.92
N GLU A 66 -0.91 6.30 1.01
CA GLU A 66 -1.54 7.25 0.10
C GLU A 66 -2.55 6.59 -0.82
N GLU A 67 -2.20 5.45 -1.40
CA GLU A 67 -3.12 4.73 -2.28
C GLU A 67 -4.38 4.29 -1.57
N LEU A 68 -4.25 3.79 -0.34
CA LEU A 68 -5.41 3.39 0.45
C LEU A 68 -6.28 4.59 0.83
N GLY A 69 -5.65 5.73 1.13
CA GLY A 69 -6.41 6.96 1.39
C GLY A 69 -7.22 7.39 0.21
N GLN A 70 -6.67 7.26 -0.99
CA GLN A 70 -7.38 7.59 -2.22
C GLN A 70 -8.55 6.65 -2.48
N ARG A 71 -8.51 5.47 -1.91
CA ARG A 71 -9.61 4.50 -2.03
C ARG A 71 -10.68 4.68 -0.96
N GLY A 72 -10.54 5.70 -0.13
CA GLY A 72 -11.57 6.11 0.81
C GLY A 72 -11.53 5.42 2.15
N LEU A 73 -10.47 4.70 2.48
CA LEU A 73 -10.36 4.09 3.80
C LEU A 73 -9.90 5.11 4.83
N ALA A 74 -10.32 4.91 6.08
CA ALA A 74 -10.00 5.83 7.15
C ALA A 74 -8.52 5.79 7.49
N ARG A 75 -7.93 6.96 7.72
CA ARG A 75 -6.50 7.08 7.99
C ARG A 75 -6.08 6.27 9.21
N GLY A 76 -6.87 6.30 10.28
CA GLY A 76 -6.56 5.53 11.47
C GLY A 76 -6.52 4.03 11.21
N ASP A 77 -7.43 3.54 10.41
CA ASP A 77 -7.49 2.12 10.05
C ASP A 77 -6.28 1.73 9.19
N ILE A 78 -5.91 2.61 8.26
CA ILE A 78 -4.74 2.38 7.42
C ILE A 78 -3.48 2.31 8.27
N ASP A 79 -3.30 3.28 9.17
CA ASP A 79 -2.11 3.34 10.00
C ASP A 79 -2.02 2.14 10.93
N GLN A 80 -3.13 1.71 11.49
CA GLN A 80 -3.15 0.52 12.32
C GLN A 80 -2.77 -0.72 11.52
N ALA A 81 -3.34 -0.87 10.34
CA ALA A 81 -3.04 -2.02 9.49
C ALA A 81 -1.56 -2.05 9.11
N LEU A 82 -0.96 -0.90 8.82
CA LEU A 82 0.45 -0.82 8.51
C LEU A 82 1.33 -1.19 9.71
N ARG A 83 0.91 -0.81 10.92
CA ARG A 83 1.64 -1.19 12.12
C ARG A 83 1.57 -2.68 12.39
N GLU A 84 0.46 -3.31 12.04
CA GLU A 84 0.20 -4.72 12.37
C GLU A 84 0.56 -5.68 11.25
N CYS A 85 0.99 -5.17 10.10
CA CYS A 85 1.21 -6.02 8.92
C CYS A 85 2.40 -6.98 9.04
N GLY A 86 3.31 -6.72 9.96
CA GLY A 86 4.45 -7.60 10.18
C GLY A 86 5.54 -7.53 9.12
N ILE A 87 5.48 -6.58 8.21
CA ILE A 87 6.48 -6.43 7.16
C ILE A 87 7.69 -5.67 7.68
N ASP A 88 8.88 -6.20 7.44
CA ASP A 88 10.11 -5.48 7.74
C ASP A 88 10.42 -4.56 6.57
N TRP A 89 10.04 -3.30 6.71
CA TRP A 89 10.19 -2.32 5.64
C TRP A 89 11.65 -2.01 5.30
N ARG A 90 12.54 -2.12 6.28
CA ARG A 90 13.97 -1.92 6.02
C ARG A 90 14.51 -3.03 5.13
N GLU A 91 14.19 -4.25 5.45
CA GLU A 91 14.61 -5.39 4.66
C GLU A 91 14.06 -5.30 3.24
N GLN A 92 12.79 -4.90 3.11
CA GLN A 92 12.18 -4.76 1.81
C GLN A 92 12.84 -3.64 1.00
N LEU A 93 13.16 -2.53 1.65
CA LEU A 93 13.87 -1.43 0.99
C LEU A 93 15.21 -1.90 0.45
N GLU A 94 15.95 -2.66 1.24
CA GLU A 94 17.23 -3.21 0.81
C GLU A 94 17.07 -4.13 -0.40
N ASP A 95 16.03 -4.95 -0.41
CA ASP A 95 15.76 -5.83 -1.54
C ASP A 95 15.45 -5.04 -2.82
N VAL A 96 14.61 -4.01 -2.70
CA VAL A 96 14.25 -3.17 -3.83
C VAL A 96 15.48 -2.47 -4.38
N TRP A 97 16.29 -1.91 -3.48
CA TRP A 97 17.52 -1.23 -3.86
C TRP A 97 18.50 -2.18 -4.54
N ARG A 98 18.67 -3.37 -3.96
CA ARG A 98 19.62 -4.36 -4.50
C ARG A 98 19.23 -4.79 -5.91
N ARG A 99 17.96 -4.99 -6.14
CA ARG A 99 17.47 -5.40 -7.46
C ARG A 99 17.60 -4.32 -8.51
N LYS A 100 17.42 -3.06 -8.10
CA LYS A 100 17.43 -1.95 -9.04
C LYS A 100 18.83 -1.41 -9.27
N PHE A 101 19.60 -1.25 -8.22
CA PHE A 101 20.93 -0.61 -8.31
C PHE A 101 22.06 -1.55 -7.90
N GLY A 102 21.98 -2.15 -6.74
CA GLY A 102 22.96 -3.12 -6.29
C GLY A 102 24.29 -2.57 -5.81
N GLU A 103 24.58 -1.32 -6.09
CA GLU A 103 25.83 -0.68 -5.70
C GLU A 103 25.58 0.69 -5.12
N GLN A 104 26.34 1.03 -4.09
CA GLN A 104 26.24 2.34 -3.46
C GLN A 104 26.58 3.45 -4.45
N PRO A 105 25.94 4.61 -4.33
CA PRO A 105 26.22 5.72 -5.24
C PRO A 105 27.64 6.23 -5.06
N ASN A 106 28.27 6.58 -6.18
CA ASN A 106 29.65 7.06 -6.19
C ASN A 106 29.76 8.57 -5.94
N ASP A 107 28.69 9.30 -6.18
CA ASP A 107 28.69 10.76 -6.03
C ASP A 107 27.31 11.25 -5.64
N ALA A 108 27.20 12.57 -5.44
CA ALA A 108 25.95 13.17 -5.00
C ALA A 108 24.83 13.01 -6.04
N ARG A 109 25.19 13.02 -7.32
CA ARG A 109 24.22 12.86 -8.39
C ARG A 109 23.59 11.48 -8.38
N GLU A 110 24.42 10.45 -8.25
CA GLU A 110 23.92 9.08 -8.19
C GLU A 110 23.12 8.85 -6.94
N ARG A 111 23.57 9.44 -5.82
CA ARG A 111 22.82 9.34 -4.57
C ARG A 111 21.42 9.94 -4.72
N ALA A 112 21.34 11.12 -5.33
CA ALA A 112 20.04 11.76 -5.55
C ALA A 112 19.16 10.92 -6.46
N GLN A 113 19.74 10.32 -7.49
CA GLN A 113 19.00 9.48 -8.42
C GLN A 113 18.44 8.24 -7.73
N GLN A 114 19.27 7.55 -6.97
CA GLN A 114 18.82 6.37 -6.23
C GLN A 114 17.77 6.76 -5.17
N GLY A 115 18.00 7.88 -4.48
CA GLY A 115 17.08 8.35 -3.46
C GLY A 115 15.70 8.68 -4.02
N ARG A 116 15.67 9.35 -5.17
CA ARG A 116 14.39 9.70 -5.81
C ARG A 116 13.61 8.46 -6.21
N PHE A 117 14.29 7.46 -6.74
CA PHE A 117 13.62 6.21 -7.10
C PHE A 117 12.97 5.55 -5.88
N LEU A 118 13.72 5.46 -4.79
CA LEU A 118 13.22 4.81 -3.58
C LEU A 118 12.13 5.63 -2.90
N ALA A 119 12.25 6.96 -2.91
CA ALA A 119 11.21 7.83 -2.38
C ALA A 119 9.92 7.70 -3.19
N TYR A 120 10.03 7.61 -4.50
CA TYR A 120 8.87 7.40 -5.36
C TYR A 120 8.16 6.08 -5.04
N ARG A 121 8.94 5.07 -4.67
CA ARG A 121 8.38 3.77 -4.29
C ARG A 121 7.68 3.81 -2.92
N GLY A 122 7.86 4.87 -2.14
CA GLY A 122 7.14 5.04 -0.90
C GLY A 122 7.93 4.79 0.37
N TYR A 123 9.25 4.84 0.30
CA TYR A 123 10.09 4.71 1.48
C TYR A 123 10.45 6.09 2.01
N SER A 124 10.63 6.20 3.34
CA SER A 124 10.92 7.48 3.96
C SER A 124 12.35 7.92 3.66
N MET A 125 12.56 9.24 3.69
CA MET A 125 13.89 9.78 3.46
C MET A 125 14.87 9.35 4.54
N GLU A 126 14.39 9.17 5.76
CA GLU A 126 15.24 8.66 6.84
C GLU A 126 15.78 7.27 6.52
N MET A 127 14.89 6.37 6.10
CA MET A 127 15.30 5.02 5.75
C MET A 127 16.23 5.00 4.54
N ILE A 128 15.90 5.80 3.54
CA ILE A 128 16.72 5.90 2.33
C ILE A 128 18.11 6.43 2.66
N SER A 129 18.18 7.47 3.48
CA SER A 129 19.47 8.05 3.86
C SER A 129 20.34 7.06 4.61
N ARG A 130 19.72 6.28 5.49
CA ARG A 130 20.46 5.25 6.22
C ARG A 130 21.00 4.18 5.28
N LEU A 131 20.20 3.76 4.33
CA LEU A 131 20.62 2.75 3.36
C LEU A 131 21.79 3.23 2.53
N LEU A 132 21.68 4.45 1.98
CA LEU A 132 22.69 4.97 1.06
C LEU A 132 23.95 5.44 1.78
N ARG A 133 23.90 5.54 3.10
CA ARG A 133 25.07 5.91 3.90
C ARG A 133 25.42 4.81 4.91
N GLY A 134 24.80 3.65 4.75
CA GLY A 134 24.94 2.58 5.74
C GLY A 134 26.37 2.26 6.09
N GLN A 135 27.23 2.23 5.11
CA GLN A 135 28.61 1.87 5.30
C GLN A 135 29.44 2.95 6.00
N LEU A 136 28.89 4.17 6.08
CA LEU A 136 29.57 5.25 6.76
C LEU A 136 29.35 5.21 8.25
N TYR A 137 28.37 4.44 8.71
CA TYR A 137 27.98 4.40 10.11
C TYR A 137 28.18 3.04 10.76
N ASP A 138 28.61 2.10 9.99
CA ASP A 138 28.83 0.73 10.47
C ASP A 138 30.27 0.49 10.96
#